data_1e4417fc225631c05f4f25b809afc18a
#
_entry.id   1e4417fc225631c05f4f25b809afc18a
#
_cell.length_a   1.000
_cell.length_b   1.000
_cell.length_c   1.000
_cell.angle_alpha   90.00
_cell.angle_beta   90.00
_cell.angle_gamma   90.00
#
_symmetry.space_group_name_H-M   'P 1'
#
loop_
_entity.id
_entity.type
_entity.pdbx_description
1 polymer ?
#
loop_
_entity_poly.entity_id
_entity_poly.type
_entity_poly.pdbx_seq_one_letter_code
_entity_poly.pdbx_strand_id
1 'polypeptide(L)'
;WPGPALPGWAGSLDLVVVLAPDGNDPATASAVAEAVRRGCQVVVACPPTSLVAEHATGRWTTLLPTSSADQLATAVLVLQFLCRIELGPQTDAEGVAAAMDAVAISCSPHRDLDVNPAKMLAIALADTNPVLWGGSALAARAARRVAESIRRATGRAAVAGDVDQVLPVLEATRARTVFDDPFADGAGELRPTLLVLDDGS
;
A
#
# COMPACT_ATOMS: atom_id res chain seq x y z
N TRP A 1 9.52 -7.98 0.88
CA TRP A 1 9.51 -9.21 0.12
C TRP A 1 8.11 -9.45 -0.46
N PRO A 2 7.97 -9.71 -1.76
CA PRO A 2 6.65 -9.79 -2.39
C PRO A 2 5.93 -11.14 -2.24
N GLY A 3 6.56 -12.14 -1.66
CA GLY A 3 5.97 -13.47 -1.47
C GLY A 3 5.81 -13.85 -0.01
N PRO A 4 4.96 -14.82 0.31
CA PRO A 4 4.74 -15.26 1.69
C PRO A 4 5.89 -16.11 2.25
N ALA A 5 6.75 -16.65 1.40
CA ALA A 5 7.87 -17.49 1.84
C ALA A 5 9.10 -16.66 2.18
N LEU A 6 9.79 -17.03 3.26
CA LEU A 6 11.07 -16.41 3.60
C LEU A 6 12.10 -16.71 2.50
N PRO A 7 12.87 -15.71 2.01
CA PRO A 7 13.91 -15.94 1.02
C PRO A 7 14.93 -16.97 1.46
N GLY A 8 15.42 -17.77 0.51
CA GLY A 8 16.39 -18.84 0.81
C GLY A 8 17.72 -18.34 1.40
N TRP A 9 18.09 -17.09 1.07
CA TRP A 9 19.32 -16.46 1.55
C TRP A 9 19.19 -15.86 2.98
N ALA A 10 17.97 -15.67 3.50
CA ALA A 10 17.78 -15.11 4.84
C ALA A 10 18.30 -16.06 5.92
N GLY A 11 19.10 -15.54 6.83
CA GLY A 11 19.77 -16.29 7.89
C GLY A 11 20.00 -15.48 9.16
N SER A 12 20.88 -15.98 10.03
CA SER A 12 21.08 -15.45 11.39
C SER A 12 21.67 -14.03 11.46
N LEU A 13 22.18 -13.49 10.37
CA LEU A 13 22.68 -12.11 10.29
C LEU A 13 21.62 -11.12 9.78
N ASP A 14 20.46 -11.62 9.38
CA ASP A 14 19.41 -10.80 8.77
C ASP A 14 18.35 -10.41 9.79
N LEU A 15 17.79 -9.22 9.62
CA LEU A 15 16.61 -8.74 10.31
C LEU A 15 15.38 -8.95 9.42
N VAL A 16 14.43 -9.74 9.92
CA VAL A 16 13.13 -9.96 9.28
C VAL A 16 12.08 -9.10 9.98
N VAL A 17 11.49 -8.17 9.25
CA VAL A 17 10.43 -7.28 9.75
C VAL A 17 9.10 -7.71 9.16
N VAL A 18 8.13 -7.99 10.03
CA VAL A 18 6.82 -8.51 9.64
C VAL A 18 5.70 -7.59 10.12
N LEU A 19 4.86 -7.16 9.20
CA LEU A 19 3.64 -6.43 9.47
C LEU A 19 2.45 -7.35 9.24
N ALA A 20 1.80 -7.78 10.31
CA ALA A 20 0.68 -8.71 10.27
C ALA A 20 -0.51 -8.14 11.09
N PRO A 21 -1.20 -7.08 10.60
CA PRO A 21 -2.23 -6.40 11.36
C PRO A 21 -3.38 -7.33 11.78
N ASP A 22 -3.75 -8.32 10.97
CA ASP A 22 -4.74 -9.35 11.34
C ASP A 22 -4.13 -10.50 12.11
N GLY A 23 -2.85 -10.80 11.89
CA GLY A 23 -2.08 -11.82 12.57
C GLY A 23 -2.50 -13.28 12.31
N ASN A 24 -3.45 -13.55 11.42
CA ASN A 24 -4.02 -14.88 11.22
C ASN A 24 -3.74 -15.52 9.85
N ASP A 25 -2.88 -14.89 9.04
CA ASP A 25 -2.47 -15.47 7.76
C ASP A 25 -1.48 -16.64 7.98
N PRO A 26 -1.83 -17.90 7.59
CA PRO A 26 -0.97 -19.06 7.78
C PRO A 26 0.36 -18.99 7.03
N ALA A 27 0.39 -18.32 5.87
CA ALA A 27 1.60 -18.18 5.09
C ALA A 27 2.60 -17.24 5.80
N THR A 28 2.13 -16.14 6.37
CA THR A 28 2.93 -15.24 7.19
C THR A 28 3.42 -15.93 8.46
N ALA A 29 2.56 -16.69 9.16
CA ALA A 29 2.93 -17.46 10.33
C ALA A 29 4.04 -18.49 10.02
N SER A 30 3.92 -19.19 8.89
CA SER A 30 4.95 -20.14 8.42
C SER A 30 6.27 -19.43 8.11
N ALA A 31 6.25 -18.26 7.48
CA ALA A 31 7.46 -17.49 7.19
C ALA A 31 8.15 -17.00 8.48
N VAL A 32 7.37 -16.59 9.48
CA VAL A 32 7.89 -16.19 10.80
C VAL A 32 8.52 -17.40 11.52
N ALA A 33 7.83 -18.53 11.55
CA ALA A 33 8.38 -19.77 12.13
C ALA A 33 9.71 -20.15 11.47
N GLU A 34 9.81 -20.05 10.16
CA GLU A 34 11.03 -20.34 9.43
C GLU A 34 12.15 -19.33 9.73
N ALA A 35 11.84 -18.04 9.85
CA ALA A 35 12.80 -17.02 10.26
C ALA A 35 13.36 -17.29 11.67
N VAL A 36 12.50 -17.62 12.60
CA VAL A 36 12.87 -18.03 13.97
C VAL A 36 13.75 -19.28 13.94
N ARG A 37 13.37 -20.30 13.18
CA ARG A 37 14.13 -21.55 13.04
C ARG A 37 15.54 -21.32 12.47
N ARG A 38 15.68 -20.40 11.52
CA ARG A 38 16.99 -20.04 10.93
C ARG A 38 17.83 -19.12 11.82
N GLY A 39 17.29 -18.68 12.97
CA GLY A 39 18.00 -17.80 13.89
C GLY A 39 18.09 -16.35 13.41
N CYS A 40 17.23 -15.93 12.52
CA CYS A 40 17.12 -14.52 12.13
C CYS A 40 16.75 -13.66 13.34
N GLN A 41 17.14 -12.39 13.31
CA GLN A 41 16.49 -11.39 14.16
C GLN A 41 15.11 -11.10 13.58
N VAL A 42 14.06 -11.16 14.40
CA VAL A 42 12.69 -11.02 13.92
C VAL A 42 11.97 -9.91 14.70
N VAL A 43 11.40 -8.97 13.99
CA VAL A 43 10.49 -7.94 14.53
C VAL A 43 9.12 -8.18 13.92
N VAL A 44 8.14 -8.47 14.77
CA VAL A 44 6.77 -8.79 14.33
C VAL A 44 5.79 -7.83 14.96
N ALA A 45 5.04 -7.12 14.15
CA ALA A 45 3.91 -6.30 14.59
C ALA A 45 2.59 -7.02 14.27
N CYS A 46 1.92 -7.52 15.32
CA CYS A 46 0.67 -8.27 15.20
C CYS A 46 -0.12 -8.26 16.52
N PRO A 47 -1.39 -8.65 16.52
CA PRO A 47 -2.14 -8.90 17.75
C PRO A 47 -1.46 -9.98 18.61
N PRO A 48 -1.33 -9.79 19.92
CA PRO A 48 -0.53 -10.69 20.79
C PRO A 48 -1.11 -12.10 20.95
N THR A 49 -2.39 -12.29 20.61
CA THR A 49 -3.09 -13.58 20.66
C THR A 49 -3.30 -14.20 19.29
N SER A 50 -2.57 -13.74 18.27
CA SER A 50 -2.73 -14.20 16.89
C SER A 50 -1.85 -15.40 16.57
N LEU A 51 -2.20 -16.12 15.49
CA LEU A 51 -1.42 -17.24 14.97
C LEU A 51 0.04 -16.83 14.68
N VAL A 52 0.26 -15.65 14.13
CA VAL A 52 1.61 -15.13 13.85
C VAL A 52 2.39 -14.94 15.14
N ALA A 53 1.75 -14.43 16.22
CA ALA A 53 2.40 -14.24 17.51
C ALA A 53 2.82 -15.58 18.15
N GLU A 54 2.01 -16.64 18.01
CA GLU A 54 2.35 -17.99 18.48
C GLU A 54 3.63 -18.53 17.84
N HIS A 55 3.81 -18.25 16.53
CA HIS A 55 5.00 -18.66 15.79
C HIS A 55 6.21 -17.72 15.95
N ALA A 56 5.99 -16.53 16.50
CA ALA A 56 7.03 -15.52 16.75
C ALA A 56 7.80 -15.77 18.06
N THR A 57 7.72 -16.95 18.65
CA THR A 57 8.38 -17.27 19.92
C THR A 57 9.84 -17.67 19.68
N GLY A 58 10.77 -16.80 20.02
CA GLY A 58 12.21 -17.08 19.83
C GLY A 58 13.11 -16.11 20.60
N ARG A 59 14.36 -16.52 20.84
CA ARG A 59 15.36 -15.73 21.56
C ARG A 59 15.62 -14.35 20.91
N TRP A 60 15.53 -14.30 19.58
CA TRP A 60 15.88 -13.14 18.77
C TRP A 60 14.63 -12.49 18.17
N THR A 61 13.48 -12.69 18.80
CA THR A 61 12.20 -12.14 18.35
C THR A 61 11.75 -10.99 19.25
N THR A 62 11.36 -9.88 18.63
CA THR A 62 10.71 -8.75 19.28
C THR A 62 9.28 -8.67 18.76
N LEU A 63 8.31 -8.89 19.65
CA LEU A 63 6.90 -8.70 19.36
C LEU A 63 6.50 -7.27 19.67
N LEU A 64 5.93 -6.59 18.67
CA LEU A 64 5.29 -5.28 18.78
C LEU A 64 3.78 -5.50 18.80
N PRO A 65 3.12 -5.45 19.97
CA PRO A 65 1.70 -5.75 20.05
C PRO A 65 0.87 -4.66 19.36
N THR A 66 -0.06 -5.07 18.50
CA THR A 66 -1.02 -4.19 17.86
C THR A 66 -2.43 -4.44 18.42
N SER A 67 -3.22 -3.37 18.53
CA SER A 67 -4.64 -3.43 18.92
C SER A 67 -5.58 -3.09 17.76
N SER A 68 -5.02 -2.77 16.59
CA SER A 68 -5.76 -2.39 15.39
C SER A 68 -5.35 -3.26 14.22
N ALA A 69 -6.33 -3.65 13.39
CA ALA A 69 -6.11 -4.31 12.11
C ALA A 69 -5.67 -3.32 11.00
N ASP A 70 -5.44 -2.05 11.33
CA ASP A 70 -5.02 -1.04 10.38
C ASP A 70 -3.55 -1.23 9.99
N GLN A 71 -3.30 -1.39 8.69
CA GLN A 71 -1.97 -1.64 8.16
C GLN A 71 -1.05 -0.40 8.25
N LEU A 72 -1.61 0.81 8.15
CA LEU A 72 -0.81 2.04 8.22
C LEU A 72 -0.39 2.29 9.68
N ALA A 73 -1.31 2.11 10.63
CA ALA A 73 -0.98 2.19 12.06
C ALA A 73 0.10 1.18 12.45
N THR A 74 -0.01 -0.05 11.96
CA THR A 74 1.02 -1.09 12.15
C THR A 74 2.36 -0.70 11.54
N ALA A 75 2.36 -0.09 10.34
CA ALA A 75 3.58 0.38 9.70
C ALA A 75 4.25 1.52 10.48
N VAL A 76 3.47 2.49 11.00
CA VAL A 76 4.00 3.59 11.83
C VAL A 76 4.62 3.05 13.11
N LEU A 77 3.98 2.09 13.78
CA LEU A 77 4.53 1.42 14.96
C LEU A 77 5.89 0.77 14.69
N VAL A 78 6.00 0.03 13.58
CA VAL A 78 7.25 -0.61 13.16
C VAL A 78 8.32 0.43 12.84
N LEU A 79 7.98 1.50 12.10
CA LEU A 79 8.92 2.57 11.78
C LEU A 79 9.43 3.28 13.03
N GLN A 80 8.56 3.56 14.01
CA GLN A 80 8.98 4.12 15.30
C GLN A 80 9.94 3.19 16.04
N PHE A 81 9.68 1.88 16.03
CA PHE A 81 10.58 0.90 16.62
C PHE A 81 11.94 0.89 15.91
N LEU A 82 11.95 0.83 14.57
CA LEU A 82 13.19 0.85 13.78
C LEU A 82 13.97 2.16 13.97
N CYS A 83 13.29 3.30 14.09
CA CYS A 83 13.93 4.58 14.43
C CYS A 83 14.63 4.52 15.79
N ARG A 84 14.00 3.93 16.80
CA ARG A 84 14.59 3.80 18.16
C ARG A 84 15.83 2.93 18.20
N ILE A 85 15.94 1.97 17.32
CA ILE A 85 17.14 1.10 17.20
C ILE A 85 18.09 1.55 16.09
N GLU A 86 17.91 2.78 15.58
CA GLU A 86 18.75 3.42 14.56
C GLU A 86 18.83 2.67 13.22
N LEU A 87 17.83 1.84 12.91
CA LEU A 87 17.70 1.10 11.66
C LEU A 87 16.62 1.66 10.72
N GLY A 88 15.97 2.75 11.08
CA GLY A 88 14.90 3.35 10.29
C GLY A 88 14.96 4.88 10.27
N PRO A 89 14.20 5.51 9.38
CA PRO A 89 14.10 6.96 9.31
C PRO A 89 13.44 7.53 10.57
N GLN A 90 13.68 8.80 10.85
CA GLN A 90 12.93 9.51 11.88
C GLN A 90 11.44 9.52 11.50
N THR A 91 10.58 9.15 12.44
CA THR A 91 9.15 9.03 12.23
C THR A 91 8.40 9.94 13.19
N ASP A 92 7.67 10.90 12.65
CA ASP A 92 6.74 11.74 13.36
C ASP A 92 5.33 11.14 13.32
N ALA A 93 4.99 10.32 14.31
CA ALA A 93 3.69 9.65 14.35
C ALA A 93 2.52 10.62 14.55
N GLU A 94 2.72 11.69 15.32
CA GLU A 94 1.69 12.71 15.52
C GLU A 94 1.43 13.49 14.24
N GLY A 95 2.48 13.85 13.49
CA GLY A 95 2.35 14.49 12.19
C GLY A 95 1.65 13.58 11.17
N VAL A 96 1.95 12.27 11.17
CA VAL A 96 1.24 11.30 10.32
C VAL A 96 -0.23 11.22 10.70
N ALA A 97 -0.56 11.11 12.00
CA ALA A 97 -1.95 11.05 12.45
C ALA A 97 -2.71 12.33 12.08
N ALA A 98 -2.12 13.50 12.31
CA ALA A 98 -2.73 14.78 11.96
C ALA A 98 -2.98 14.91 10.43
N ALA A 99 -2.05 14.45 9.60
CA ALA A 99 -2.23 14.43 8.14
C ALA A 99 -3.37 13.50 7.72
N MET A 100 -3.48 12.31 8.32
CA MET A 100 -4.57 11.37 8.06
C MET A 100 -5.93 11.95 8.48
N ASP A 101 -6.01 12.58 9.65
CA ASP A 101 -7.23 13.24 10.12
C ASP A 101 -7.65 14.38 9.19
N ALA A 102 -6.70 15.20 8.74
CA ALA A 102 -6.97 16.29 7.79
C ALA A 102 -7.57 15.75 6.48
N VAL A 103 -7.03 14.64 5.95
CA VAL A 103 -7.57 13.97 4.76
C VAL A 103 -8.96 13.40 5.05
N ALA A 104 -9.16 12.73 6.17
CA ALA A 104 -10.46 12.17 6.55
C ALA A 104 -11.56 13.25 6.66
N ILE A 105 -11.21 14.40 7.24
CA ILE A 105 -12.13 15.56 7.34
C ILE A 105 -12.42 16.15 5.96
N SER A 106 -11.40 16.40 5.13
CA SER A 106 -11.56 17.01 3.82
C SER A 106 -12.33 16.09 2.84
N CYS A 107 -12.19 14.78 2.98
CA CYS A 107 -12.82 13.76 2.14
C CYS A 107 -14.10 13.18 2.75
N SER A 108 -14.61 13.75 3.86
CA SER A 108 -15.81 13.25 4.53
C SER A 108 -17.01 13.15 3.55
N PRO A 109 -17.79 12.04 3.57
CA PRO A 109 -18.94 11.85 2.69
C PRO A 109 -19.98 12.97 2.79
N HIS A 110 -20.03 13.66 3.95
CA HIS A 110 -21.00 14.73 4.22
C HIS A 110 -20.58 16.11 3.64
N ARG A 111 -19.36 16.24 3.15
CA ARG A 111 -18.91 17.50 2.51
C ARG A 111 -19.48 17.60 1.11
N ASP A 112 -19.74 18.83 0.69
CA ASP A 112 -20.25 19.13 -0.65
C ASP A 112 -19.25 18.69 -1.74
N LEU A 113 -19.78 18.43 -2.93
CA LEU A 113 -19.01 17.88 -4.04
C LEU A 113 -17.84 18.79 -4.46
N ASP A 114 -18.10 20.09 -4.54
CA ASP A 114 -17.16 21.11 -5.01
C ASP A 114 -15.93 21.32 -4.11
N VAL A 115 -16.05 20.93 -2.83
CA VAL A 115 -14.98 21.08 -1.84
C VAL A 115 -14.46 19.73 -1.32
N ASN A 116 -14.88 18.62 -1.95
CA ASN A 116 -14.48 17.29 -1.55
C ASN A 116 -13.53 16.65 -2.59
N PRO A 117 -12.22 16.61 -2.32
CA PRO A 117 -11.25 16.11 -3.30
C PRO A 117 -11.45 14.64 -3.66
N ALA A 118 -11.95 13.81 -2.73
CA ALA A 118 -12.21 12.40 -3.02
C ALA A 118 -13.40 12.23 -3.98
N LYS A 119 -14.46 13.03 -3.82
CA LYS A 119 -15.61 13.00 -4.74
C LYS A 119 -15.22 13.50 -6.13
N MET A 120 -14.41 14.57 -6.19
CA MET A 120 -13.90 15.10 -7.47
C MET A 120 -13.04 14.06 -8.19
N LEU A 121 -12.14 13.39 -7.46
CA LEU A 121 -11.31 12.31 -8.00
C LEU A 121 -12.18 11.13 -8.48
N ALA A 122 -13.18 10.74 -7.69
CA ALA A 122 -14.09 9.65 -8.05
C ALA A 122 -14.83 9.93 -9.37
N ILE A 123 -15.29 11.17 -9.57
CA ILE A 123 -15.93 11.60 -10.83
C ILE A 123 -14.93 11.55 -11.99
N ALA A 124 -13.72 12.07 -11.79
CA ALA A 124 -12.68 12.05 -12.82
C ALA A 124 -12.29 10.63 -13.25
N LEU A 125 -12.45 9.66 -12.38
CA LEU A 125 -12.12 8.25 -12.63
C LEU A 125 -13.33 7.41 -13.06
N ALA A 126 -14.57 7.92 -13.00
CA ALA A 126 -15.79 7.14 -13.17
C ALA A 126 -15.82 6.33 -14.47
N ASP A 127 -15.44 6.94 -15.58
CA ASP A 127 -15.50 6.34 -16.92
C ASP A 127 -14.10 6.07 -17.51
N THR A 128 -13.13 5.74 -16.65
CA THR A 128 -11.74 5.55 -17.08
C THR A 128 -11.15 4.28 -16.49
N ASN A 129 -10.02 3.82 -17.05
CA ASN A 129 -9.15 2.82 -16.45
C ASN A 129 -8.01 3.52 -15.72
N PRO A 130 -8.00 3.58 -14.38
CA PRO A 130 -6.94 4.23 -13.63
C PRO A 130 -5.59 3.54 -13.83
N VAL A 131 -4.61 4.31 -14.26
CA VAL A 131 -3.20 3.91 -14.37
C VAL A 131 -2.40 4.78 -13.42
N LEU A 132 -1.66 4.17 -12.51
CA LEU A 132 -1.00 4.86 -11.41
C LEU A 132 0.51 4.71 -11.51
N TRP A 133 1.20 5.82 -11.37
CA TRP A 133 2.66 5.86 -11.40
C TRP A 133 3.21 6.75 -10.29
N GLY A 134 4.39 6.39 -9.78
CA GLY A 134 5.15 7.18 -8.83
C GLY A 134 6.63 7.11 -9.13
N GLY A 135 7.29 8.27 -9.16
CA GLY A 135 8.68 8.39 -9.58
C GLY A 135 9.71 7.96 -8.54
N SER A 136 9.36 8.01 -7.26
CA SER A 136 10.21 7.53 -6.16
C SER A 136 9.80 6.15 -5.65
N ALA A 137 10.63 5.52 -4.85
CA ALA A 137 10.29 4.24 -4.20
C ALA A 137 9.04 4.36 -3.31
N LEU A 138 8.88 5.47 -2.59
CA LEU A 138 7.72 5.74 -1.74
C LEU A 138 6.47 5.96 -2.60
N ALA A 139 6.56 6.84 -3.60
CA ALA A 139 5.47 7.14 -4.51
C ALA A 139 5.01 5.91 -5.30
N ALA A 140 5.93 5.05 -5.76
CA ALA A 140 5.62 3.79 -6.43
C ALA A 140 4.89 2.79 -5.50
N ARG A 141 5.27 2.73 -4.21
CA ARG A 141 4.56 1.91 -3.22
C ARG A 141 3.16 2.47 -2.94
N ALA A 142 3.03 3.78 -2.82
CA ALA A 142 1.74 4.46 -2.68
C ALA A 142 0.83 4.21 -3.90
N ALA A 143 1.36 4.31 -5.12
CA ALA A 143 0.63 4.01 -6.35
C ALA A 143 0.05 2.59 -6.35
N ARG A 144 0.84 1.58 -5.98
CA ARG A 144 0.38 0.19 -5.86
C ARG A 144 -0.72 0.04 -4.81
N ARG A 145 -0.59 0.74 -3.66
CA ARG A 145 -1.59 0.71 -2.59
C ARG A 145 -2.90 1.35 -3.03
N VAL A 146 -2.85 2.50 -3.71
CA VAL A 146 -4.04 3.18 -4.24
C VAL A 146 -4.73 2.31 -5.29
N ALA A 147 -3.99 1.71 -6.24
CA ALA A 147 -4.56 0.79 -7.22
C ALA A 147 -5.24 -0.41 -6.57
N GLU A 148 -4.63 -0.99 -5.54
CA GLU A 148 -5.24 -2.08 -4.76
C GLU A 148 -6.54 -1.62 -4.08
N SER A 149 -6.54 -0.44 -3.46
CA SER A 149 -7.70 0.11 -2.78
C SER A 149 -8.86 0.36 -3.75
N ILE A 150 -8.58 0.89 -4.96
CA ILE A 150 -9.59 1.05 -6.01
C ILE A 150 -10.20 -0.30 -6.40
N ARG A 151 -9.36 -1.32 -6.65
CA ARG A 151 -9.86 -2.66 -7.00
C ARG A 151 -10.72 -3.25 -5.90
N ARG A 152 -10.30 -3.15 -4.64
CA ARG A 152 -11.05 -3.70 -3.49
C ARG A 152 -12.37 -2.99 -3.25
N ALA A 153 -12.38 -1.67 -3.35
CA ALA A 153 -13.56 -0.87 -3.07
C ALA A 153 -14.60 -0.89 -4.20
N THR A 154 -14.18 -1.03 -5.46
CA THR A 154 -15.05 -0.83 -6.61
C THR A 154 -15.20 -2.05 -7.53
N GLY A 155 -14.33 -3.04 -7.41
CA GLY A 155 -14.22 -4.16 -8.35
C GLY A 155 -13.66 -3.77 -9.73
N ARG A 156 -13.27 -2.51 -9.95
CA ARG A 156 -12.77 -2.00 -11.22
C ARG A 156 -11.29 -2.26 -11.39
N ALA A 157 -10.86 -2.40 -12.64
CA ALA A 157 -9.44 -2.48 -12.95
C ALA A 157 -8.73 -1.17 -12.57
N ALA A 158 -7.58 -1.30 -11.94
CA ALA A 158 -6.63 -0.22 -11.70
C ALA A 158 -5.22 -0.80 -11.74
N VAL A 159 -4.35 -0.20 -12.53
CA VAL A 159 -2.98 -0.69 -12.77
C VAL A 159 -1.98 0.25 -12.15
N ALA A 160 -0.99 -0.30 -11.44
CA ALA A 160 0.17 0.47 -10.99
C ALA A 160 1.44 -0.26 -11.43
N GLY A 161 2.41 0.47 -11.93
CA GLY A 161 3.65 -0.10 -12.43
C GLY A 161 4.74 0.96 -12.57
N ASP A 162 5.92 0.48 -12.95
CA ASP A 162 7.03 1.34 -13.33
C ASP A 162 6.78 1.94 -14.73
N VAL A 163 7.57 2.94 -15.12
CA VAL A 163 7.37 3.67 -16.37
C VAL A 163 7.31 2.73 -17.59
N ASP A 164 8.18 1.73 -17.63
CA ASP A 164 8.25 0.75 -18.72
C ASP A 164 6.99 -0.13 -18.83
N GLN A 165 6.22 -0.25 -17.77
CA GLN A 165 4.97 -1.00 -17.72
C GLN A 165 3.75 -0.14 -18.01
N VAL A 166 3.79 1.11 -17.59
CA VAL A 166 2.66 2.04 -17.67
C VAL A 166 2.63 2.77 -19.01
N LEU A 167 3.80 3.18 -19.53
CA LEU A 167 3.91 3.94 -20.76
C LEU A 167 3.30 3.24 -21.99
N PRO A 168 3.53 1.94 -22.24
CA PRO A 168 2.91 1.26 -23.38
C PRO A 168 1.37 1.25 -23.33
N VAL A 169 0.78 1.23 -22.12
CA VAL A 169 -0.69 1.28 -21.95
C VAL A 169 -1.22 2.67 -22.37
N LEU A 170 -0.48 3.72 -22.05
CA LEU A 170 -0.85 5.09 -22.43
C LEU A 170 -0.63 5.34 -23.93
N GLU A 171 0.49 4.85 -24.48
CA GLU A 171 0.83 5.02 -25.91
C GLU A 171 -0.12 4.25 -26.83
N ALA A 172 -0.59 3.08 -26.41
CA ALA A 172 -1.57 2.29 -27.16
C ALA A 172 -2.95 2.98 -27.23
N THR A 173 -3.17 3.99 -26.40
CA THR A 173 -4.46 4.69 -26.34
C THR A 173 -4.61 5.65 -27.52
N ARG A 174 -5.66 5.45 -28.32
CA ARG A 174 -5.97 6.35 -29.42
C ARG A 174 -6.27 7.78 -28.90
N ALA A 175 -5.53 8.75 -29.41
CA ALA A 175 -5.81 10.17 -29.11
C ALA A 175 -7.24 10.54 -29.57
N ARG A 176 -7.97 11.27 -28.75
CA ARG A 176 -9.24 11.89 -29.18
C ARG A 176 -8.93 12.99 -30.18
N THR A 177 -9.67 13.00 -31.28
CA THR A 177 -9.70 14.13 -32.18
C THR A 177 -10.96 14.95 -31.94
N VAL A 178 -10.92 16.25 -32.25
CA VAL A 178 -12.11 17.13 -32.14
C VAL A 178 -13.24 16.71 -33.12
N PHE A 179 -12.96 15.77 -34.00
CA PHE A 179 -13.90 15.23 -34.99
C PHE A 179 -14.49 13.88 -34.57
N ASP A 180 -14.08 13.33 -33.44
CA ASP A 180 -14.67 12.09 -32.95
C ASP A 180 -16.12 12.36 -32.52
N ASP A 181 -17.05 11.63 -33.12
CA ASP A 181 -18.46 11.72 -32.74
C ASP A 181 -18.65 11.20 -31.29
N PRO A 182 -19.09 12.07 -30.35
CA PRO A 182 -19.34 11.66 -28.98
C PRO A 182 -20.48 10.64 -28.84
N PHE A 183 -21.29 10.46 -29.87
CA PHE A 183 -22.41 9.52 -29.91
C PHE A 183 -22.14 8.30 -30.81
N ALA A 184 -20.97 8.22 -31.46
CA ALA A 184 -20.61 7.04 -32.22
C ALA A 184 -20.49 5.83 -31.27
N ASP A 185 -21.05 4.70 -31.68
CA ASP A 185 -21.15 3.44 -30.94
C ASP A 185 -19.79 2.76 -30.62
N GLY A 186 -18.75 3.51 -30.39
CA GLY A 186 -17.52 3.09 -29.70
C GLY A 186 -17.67 3.10 -28.17
N ALA A 187 -18.90 3.11 -27.70
CA ALA A 187 -19.26 3.07 -26.28
C ALA A 187 -18.79 1.75 -25.64
N GLY A 188 -17.66 1.79 -24.96
CA GLY A 188 -17.22 0.67 -24.13
C GLY A 188 -15.75 0.62 -23.83
N GLU A 189 -14.89 1.26 -24.60
CA GLU A 189 -13.47 1.25 -24.29
C GLU A 189 -13.14 2.32 -23.25
N LEU A 190 -13.04 1.89 -21.98
CA LEU A 190 -12.62 2.78 -20.88
C LEU A 190 -11.18 3.23 -21.16
N ARG A 191 -10.98 4.53 -21.26
CA ARG A 191 -9.67 5.13 -21.54
C ARG A 191 -8.79 5.12 -20.30
N PRO A 192 -7.48 4.89 -20.44
CA PRO A 192 -6.57 5.03 -19.33
C PRO A 192 -6.50 6.51 -18.87
N THR A 193 -6.56 6.72 -17.57
CA THR A 193 -6.30 8.00 -16.92
C THR A 193 -5.12 7.85 -16.00
N LEU A 194 -4.05 8.60 -16.27
CA LEU A 194 -2.84 8.58 -15.47
C LEU A 194 -3.02 9.38 -14.18
N LEU A 195 -2.78 8.72 -13.04
CA LEU A 195 -2.58 9.38 -11.76
C LEU A 195 -1.09 9.32 -11.41
N VAL A 196 -0.50 10.49 -11.28
CA VAL A 196 0.89 10.63 -10.83
C VAL A 196 0.90 10.87 -9.33
N LEU A 197 1.63 10.03 -8.60
CA LEU A 197 1.89 10.24 -7.19
C LEU A 197 3.28 10.85 -7.05
N ASP A 198 3.32 11.98 -6.36
CA ASP A 198 4.53 12.75 -6.09
C ASP A 198 4.67 12.89 -4.57
N ASP A 199 5.85 12.63 -4.05
CA ASP A 199 6.21 12.76 -2.63
C ASP A 199 7.03 14.02 -2.34
N GLY A 200 7.18 14.90 -3.33
CA GLY A 200 7.90 16.17 -3.21
C GLY A 200 9.43 16.03 -3.18
N SER A 201 9.97 14.85 -3.55
CA SER A 201 11.42 14.58 -3.59
C SER A 201 12.06 14.87 -4.95
#